data_ff6c6d8ca1debd9e11bb25de99218d92
#
_entry.id   ff6c6d8ca1debd9e11bb25de99218d92
#
_cell.length_a   1.000
_cell.length_b   1.000
_cell.length_c   1.000
_cell.angle_alpha   90.00
_cell.angle_beta   90.00
_cell.angle_gamma   90.00
#
_symmetry.space_group_name_H-M   'P 1'
#
loop_
_entity.id
_entity.type
_entity.pdbx_description
1 polymer ?
#
loop_
_entity_poly.entity_id
_entity_poly.type
_entity_poly.pdbx_seq_one_letter_code
_entity_poly.pdbx_strand_id
1 'polypeptide(L)'
;VLPGIDGPMAKPYATIRTGAGVVTDRVSEAASAAGRVFAVDPTSASASCIGGNIAMNAGGKKAVLWGTALDNLAWWKMVTPDGNWLEVERLDHNFGKIHEQETVRFRLKRFDAKSYKPLGEEILTMPGAACRKDGLGKDVTDKFLGGVPGVQKEGTDGLIVAARWVLHKMPPVTRTVCLEFFGQVREAVPAIVEITDYFKPGGAGNAAGVLLAGPERL
;
A
#
# COMPACT_ATOMS: atom_id res chain seq x y z
N VAL A 1 -3.38 18.88 -2.65
CA VAL A 1 -3.90 18.19 -3.83
C VAL A 1 -2.91 18.43 -4.95
N LEU A 2 -2.21 17.41 -5.37
CA LEU A 2 -1.34 17.49 -6.55
C LEU A 2 -2.14 17.08 -7.78
N PRO A 3 -1.89 17.69 -8.96
CA PRO A 3 -2.42 17.19 -10.20
C PRO A 3 -1.99 15.73 -10.35
N GLY A 4 -2.82 14.91 -11.00
CA GLY A 4 -2.56 13.48 -11.17
C GLY A 4 -1.14 13.25 -11.68
N ILE A 5 -0.51 12.21 -11.19
CA ILE A 5 0.73 11.69 -11.74
C ILE A 5 0.37 11.25 -13.17
N ASP A 6 1.19 11.64 -14.14
CA ASP A 6 0.92 11.45 -15.58
C ASP A 6 0.29 10.08 -15.91
N GLY A 7 -0.99 10.10 -16.20
CA GLY A 7 -1.83 8.97 -16.53
C GLY A 7 -3.26 9.45 -16.78
N PRO A 8 -4.15 8.63 -17.33
CA PRO A 8 -5.50 9.03 -17.74
C PRO A 8 -6.46 9.32 -16.57
N MET A 9 -5.94 9.57 -15.38
CA MET A 9 -6.75 9.95 -14.23
C MET A 9 -7.28 11.37 -14.41
N ALA A 10 -8.52 11.45 -14.81
CA ALA A 10 -9.24 12.70 -15.09
C ALA A 10 -9.46 13.60 -13.85
N LYS A 11 -9.01 13.21 -12.66
CA LYS A 11 -9.23 13.99 -11.42
C LYS A 11 -8.01 13.97 -10.50
N PRO A 12 -7.61 15.14 -9.94
CA PRO A 12 -6.55 15.21 -8.95
C PRO A 12 -6.93 14.42 -7.68
N TYR A 13 -5.98 13.76 -7.07
CA TYR A 13 -6.16 13.03 -5.82
C TYR A 13 -5.17 13.47 -4.74
N ALA A 14 -5.54 13.23 -3.49
CA ALA A 14 -4.70 13.60 -2.38
C ALA A 14 -3.49 12.66 -2.26
N THR A 15 -2.32 13.24 -2.09
CA THR A 15 -1.09 12.50 -1.78
C THR A 15 -0.35 13.14 -0.62
N ILE A 16 0.50 12.35 0.03
CA ILE A 16 1.46 12.84 1.01
C ILE A 16 2.87 12.40 0.61
N ARG A 17 3.83 13.34 0.68
CA ARG A 17 5.25 13.05 0.47
C ARG A 17 5.93 12.93 1.83
N THR A 18 6.77 11.91 1.99
CA THR A 18 7.46 11.60 3.24
C THR A 18 8.92 11.28 2.98
N GLY A 19 9.79 11.58 3.94
CA GLY A 19 11.13 11.00 4.03
C GLY A 19 11.06 9.58 4.59
N ALA A 20 12.06 8.77 4.31
CA ALA A 20 12.12 7.37 4.75
C ALA A 20 12.17 7.20 6.27
N GLY A 21 12.77 8.15 7.01
CA GLY A 21 12.88 8.11 8.47
C GLY A 21 11.66 8.65 9.23
N VAL A 22 10.60 9.06 8.53
CA VAL A 22 9.37 9.52 9.20
C VAL A 22 8.66 8.34 9.83
N VAL A 23 8.29 8.48 11.12
CA VAL A 23 7.51 7.48 11.85
C VAL A 23 6.10 7.37 11.25
N THR A 24 5.60 6.16 11.11
CA THR A 24 4.35 5.85 10.42
C THR A 24 3.15 6.58 11.02
N ASP A 25 3.04 6.63 12.36
CA ASP A 25 1.95 7.34 13.04
C ASP A 25 1.92 8.82 12.71
N ARG A 26 3.07 9.47 12.51
CA ARG A 26 3.13 10.88 12.11
C ARG A 26 2.51 11.13 10.73
N VAL A 27 2.67 10.17 9.83
CA VAL A 27 2.02 10.24 8.51
C VAL A 27 0.52 10.06 8.64
N SER A 28 0.07 9.15 9.49
CA SER A 28 -1.35 8.92 9.79
C SER A 28 -2.01 10.15 10.43
N GLU A 29 -1.33 10.78 11.40
CA GLU A 29 -1.78 12.02 12.05
C GLU A 29 -1.95 13.16 11.03
N ALA A 30 -0.94 13.37 10.18
CA ALA A 30 -0.99 14.40 9.15
C ALA A 30 -2.10 14.15 8.11
N ALA A 31 -2.30 12.90 7.70
CA ALA A 31 -3.39 12.52 6.81
C ALA A 31 -4.76 12.79 7.47
N SER A 32 -4.93 12.37 8.73
CA SER A 32 -6.16 12.57 9.49
C SER A 32 -6.51 14.04 9.68
N ALA A 33 -5.51 14.89 9.97
CA ALA A 33 -5.68 16.33 10.07
C ALA A 33 -6.19 16.96 8.76
N ALA A 34 -5.89 16.32 7.62
CA ALA A 34 -6.38 16.74 6.30
C ALA A 34 -7.70 16.04 5.88
N GLY A 35 -8.39 15.34 6.79
CA GLY A 35 -9.61 14.59 6.50
C GLY A 35 -9.38 13.39 5.57
N ARG A 36 -8.20 12.79 5.63
CA ARG A 36 -7.77 11.67 4.80
C ARG A 36 -7.29 10.49 5.63
N VAL A 37 -7.19 9.33 4.99
CA VAL A 37 -6.68 8.11 5.59
C VAL A 37 -5.36 7.74 4.92
N PHE A 38 -4.33 7.53 5.74
CA PHE A 38 -3.11 6.82 5.34
C PHE A 38 -3.35 5.32 5.59
N ALA A 39 -3.21 4.51 4.53
CA ALA A 39 -3.67 3.12 4.57
C ALA A 39 -2.67 2.14 5.22
N VAL A 40 -1.39 2.49 5.30
CA VAL A 40 -0.36 1.61 5.87
C VAL A 40 -0.31 1.78 7.38
N ASP A 41 -0.82 0.79 8.11
CA ASP A 41 -1.00 0.84 9.57
C ASP A 41 -0.52 -0.45 10.27
N PRO A 42 0.78 -0.79 10.19
CA PRO A 42 1.31 -1.92 10.93
C PRO A 42 1.12 -1.73 12.44
N THR A 43 1.04 -2.83 13.19
CA THR A 43 0.95 -2.77 14.67
C THR A 43 2.11 -2.01 15.32
N SER A 44 3.24 -1.93 14.62
CA SER A 44 4.43 -1.16 15.03
C SER A 44 4.43 0.29 14.54
N ALA A 45 3.30 0.86 14.13
CA ALA A 45 3.22 2.19 13.51
C ALA A 45 3.84 3.31 14.35
N SER A 46 3.81 3.19 15.67
CA SER A 46 4.43 4.15 16.61
C SER A 46 5.96 4.15 16.58
N ALA A 47 6.59 3.08 16.07
CA ALA A 47 8.04 2.91 16.03
C ALA A 47 8.59 2.67 14.63
N SER A 48 7.78 2.12 13.70
CA SER A 48 8.22 1.85 12.34
C SER A 48 8.34 3.12 11.51
N CYS A 49 9.30 3.12 10.59
CA CYS A 49 9.52 4.23 9.66
C CYS A 49 9.10 3.88 8.25
N ILE A 50 8.80 4.90 7.47
CA ILE A 50 8.29 4.79 6.09
C ILE A 50 9.19 3.96 5.18
N GLY A 51 10.52 4.12 5.27
CA GLY A 51 11.46 3.33 4.47
C GLY A 51 11.37 1.84 4.78
N GLY A 52 11.24 1.48 6.06
CA GLY A 52 11.02 0.11 6.49
C GLY A 52 9.68 -0.45 6.03
N ASN A 53 8.62 0.36 6.07
CA ASN A 53 7.30 -0.05 5.56
C ASN A 53 7.35 -0.42 4.07
N ILE A 54 8.14 0.31 3.27
CA ILE A 54 8.33 0.00 1.85
C ILE A 54 9.17 -1.26 1.70
N ALA A 55 10.34 -1.30 2.36
CA ALA A 55 11.29 -2.41 2.25
C ALA A 55 10.68 -3.76 2.64
N MET A 56 9.68 -3.74 3.54
CA MET A 56 8.96 -4.94 4.01
C MET A 56 7.57 -5.10 3.36
N ASN A 57 7.15 -4.18 2.50
CA ASN A 57 5.78 -4.10 1.98
C ASN A 57 4.73 -4.18 3.10
N ALA A 58 4.86 -3.31 4.08
CA ALA A 58 4.04 -3.34 5.28
C ALA A 58 2.55 -3.19 4.96
N GLY A 59 1.74 -3.94 5.69
CA GLY A 59 0.30 -3.80 5.76
C GLY A 59 -0.13 -3.52 7.19
N GLY A 60 -1.39 -3.79 7.47
CA GLY A 60 -2.02 -3.66 8.77
C GLY A 60 -3.49 -4.03 8.66
N LYS A 61 -4.32 -3.66 9.62
CA LYS A 61 -5.77 -3.94 9.57
C LYS A 61 -6.46 -3.24 8.39
N LYS A 62 -6.02 -2.06 8.02
CA LYS A 62 -6.54 -1.31 6.86
C LYS A 62 -6.21 -1.96 5.53
N ALA A 63 -5.22 -2.85 5.48
CA ALA A 63 -4.85 -3.57 4.26
C ALA A 63 -5.96 -4.48 3.72
N VAL A 64 -6.91 -4.88 4.56
CA VAL A 64 -8.11 -5.62 4.12
C VAL A 64 -8.86 -4.84 3.04
N LEU A 65 -8.99 -3.52 3.20
CA LEU A 65 -9.66 -2.66 2.23
C LEU A 65 -8.70 -2.06 1.19
N TRP A 66 -7.58 -1.48 1.64
CA TRP A 66 -6.74 -0.64 0.79
C TRP A 66 -5.40 -1.28 0.40
N GLY A 67 -5.17 -2.54 0.78
CA GLY A 67 -3.94 -3.24 0.47
C GLY A 67 -2.73 -2.80 1.32
N THR A 68 -1.55 -3.19 0.86
CA THR A 68 -0.27 -3.00 1.53
C THR A 68 0.44 -1.70 1.08
N ALA A 69 1.70 -1.53 1.48
CA ALA A 69 2.52 -0.39 1.07
C ALA A 69 2.59 -0.25 -0.46
N LEU A 70 2.83 -1.34 -1.20
CA LEU A 70 2.90 -1.31 -2.67
C LEU A 70 1.61 -0.79 -3.32
N ASP A 71 0.46 -1.18 -2.77
CA ASP A 71 -0.86 -0.76 -3.29
C ASP A 71 -1.07 0.76 -3.17
N ASN A 72 -0.43 1.38 -2.18
CA ASN A 72 -0.62 2.79 -1.84
C ASN A 72 0.54 3.70 -2.26
N LEU A 73 1.62 3.14 -2.79
CA LEU A 73 2.75 3.91 -3.31
C LEU A 73 2.43 4.49 -4.69
N ALA A 74 2.61 5.80 -4.82
CA ALA A 74 2.54 6.49 -6.10
C ALA A 74 3.93 6.75 -6.70
N TRP A 75 4.92 6.99 -5.84
CA TRP A 75 6.30 7.25 -6.22
C TRP A 75 7.22 7.01 -5.02
N TRP A 76 8.44 6.57 -5.29
CA TRP A 76 9.50 6.56 -4.28
C TRP A 76 10.87 6.78 -4.91
N LYS A 77 11.80 7.17 -4.07
CA LYS A 77 13.19 7.42 -4.43
C LYS A 77 14.11 6.59 -3.57
N MET A 78 15.10 6.01 -4.18
CA MET A 78 16.10 5.18 -3.51
C MET A 78 17.50 5.41 -4.06
N VAL A 79 18.49 5.01 -3.28
CA VAL A 79 19.90 4.90 -3.71
C VAL A 79 20.16 3.42 -4.01
N THR A 80 20.61 3.13 -5.20
CA THR A 80 20.95 1.77 -5.64
C THR A 80 22.37 1.38 -5.18
N PRO A 81 22.77 0.08 -5.19
CA PRO A 81 24.07 -0.36 -4.68
C PRO A 81 25.29 0.27 -5.38
N ASP A 82 25.12 0.72 -6.62
CA ASP A 82 26.15 1.47 -7.38
C ASP A 82 26.25 2.95 -6.97
N GLY A 83 25.45 3.38 -5.98
CA GLY A 83 25.43 4.75 -5.46
C GLY A 83 24.56 5.72 -6.26
N ASN A 84 23.98 5.32 -7.37
CA ASN A 84 23.12 6.16 -8.18
C ASN A 84 21.72 6.32 -7.59
N TRP A 85 20.99 7.34 -8.06
CA TRP A 85 19.61 7.55 -7.69
C TRP A 85 18.67 6.80 -8.63
N LEU A 86 17.64 6.18 -8.04
CA LEU A 86 16.53 5.60 -8.76
C LEU A 86 15.23 6.22 -8.25
N GLU A 87 14.44 6.75 -9.17
CA GLU A 87 13.06 7.15 -8.90
C GLU A 87 12.12 6.16 -9.59
N VAL A 88 11.13 5.69 -8.83
CA VAL A 88 10.13 4.75 -9.31
C VAL A 88 8.76 5.40 -9.15
N GLU A 89 7.99 5.45 -10.22
CA GLU A 89 6.66 6.03 -10.26
C GLU A 89 5.67 5.00 -10.77
N ARG A 90 4.61 4.75 -10.01
CA ARG A 90 3.51 3.90 -10.46
C ARG A 90 2.62 4.67 -11.43
N LEU A 91 2.54 4.19 -12.65
CA LEU A 91 1.65 4.72 -13.69
C LEU A 91 0.24 4.12 -13.52
N ASP A 92 -0.77 4.84 -13.95
CA ASP A 92 -2.18 4.39 -13.99
C ASP A 92 -2.66 3.81 -12.64
N HIS A 93 -2.39 4.52 -11.57
CA HIS A 93 -2.74 4.07 -10.22
C HIS A 93 -4.26 3.89 -10.06
N ASN A 94 -4.72 2.68 -9.70
CA ASN A 94 -6.15 2.35 -9.60
C ASN A 94 -6.79 2.71 -8.24
N PHE A 95 -6.03 3.23 -7.27
CA PHE A 95 -6.43 3.47 -5.86
C PHE A 95 -6.96 2.24 -5.12
N GLY A 96 -6.76 1.08 -5.70
CA GLY A 96 -7.10 -0.21 -5.16
C GLY A 96 -5.87 -1.11 -5.11
N LYS A 97 -6.13 -2.38 -4.88
CA LYS A 97 -5.08 -3.40 -4.82
C LYS A 97 -4.47 -3.61 -6.21
N ILE A 98 -3.16 -3.61 -6.25
CA ILE A 98 -2.39 -3.67 -7.50
C ILE A 98 -2.68 -4.94 -8.30
N HIS A 99 -2.92 -6.07 -7.63
CA HIS A 99 -3.19 -7.35 -8.28
C HIS A 99 -4.59 -7.43 -8.95
N GLU A 100 -5.46 -6.45 -8.69
CA GLU A 100 -6.76 -6.32 -9.36
C GLU A 100 -6.64 -5.68 -10.76
N GLN A 101 -5.49 -5.11 -11.09
CA GLN A 101 -5.20 -4.62 -12.43
C GLN A 101 -4.68 -5.77 -13.31
N GLU A 102 -5.12 -5.84 -14.56
CA GLU A 102 -4.60 -6.79 -15.55
C GLU A 102 -3.10 -6.55 -15.77
N THR A 103 -2.73 -5.30 -15.95
CA THR A 103 -1.35 -4.86 -16.19
C THR A 103 -1.01 -3.66 -15.32
N VAL A 104 0.17 -3.69 -14.72
CA VAL A 104 0.73 -2.57 -13.95
C VAL A 104 2.02 -2.09 -14.57
N ARG A 105 2.24 -0.78 -14.50
CA ARG A 105 3.39 -0.13 -15.10
C ARG A 105 4.08 0.78 -14.11
N PHE A 106 5.40 0.73 -14.12
CA PHE A 106 6.25 1.60 -13.32
C PHE A 106 7.24 2.31 -14.23
N ARG A 107 7.38 3.62 -14.08
CA ARG A 107 8.42 4.40 -14.70
C ARG A 107 9.63 4.43 -13.78
N LEU A 108 10.76 3.98 -14.27
CA LEU A 108 12.04 3.96 -13.56
C LEU A 108 12.97 5.00 -14.19
N LYS A 109 13.39 5.99 -13.40
CA LYS A 109 14.33 7.04 -13.81
C LYS A 109 15.60 6.93 -13.00
N ARG A 110 16.73 6.80 -13.68
CA ARG A 110 18.05 6.74 -13.08
C ARG A 110 18.78 8.07 -13.22
N PHE A 111 19.50 8.47 -12.15
CA PHE A 111 20.28 9.70 -12.14
C PHE A 111 21.65 9.44 -11.51
N ASP A 112 22.64 10.14 -12.00
CA ASP A 112 24.00 10.11 -11.48
C ASP A 112 24.06 10.55 -10.02
N ALA A 113 24.87 9.86 -9.22
CA ALA A 113 25.01 10.06 -7.78
C ALA A 113 25.32 11.50 -7.37
N LYS A 114 26.21 12.16 -8.11
CA LYS A 114 26.78 13.47 -7.76
C LYS A 114 26.13 14.63 -8.51
N SER A 115 26.00 14.48 -9.82
CA SER A 115 25.50 15.55 -10.70
C SER A 115 23.99 15.58 -10.84
N TYR A 116 23.31 14.50 -10.41
CA TYR A 116 21.87 14.31 -10.61
C TYR A 116 21.43 14.41 -12.09
N LYS A 117 22.35 14.18 -13.02
CA LYS A 117 22.02 14.12 -14.44
C LYS A 117 21.31 12.83 -14.77
N PRO A 118 20.28 12.85 -15.64
CA PRO A 118 19.62 11.64 -16.09
C PRO A 118 20.60 10.66 -16.73
N LEU A 119 20.54 9.40 -16.32
CA LEU A 119 21.30 8.28 -16.89
C LEU A 119 20.44 7.41 -17.79
N GLY A 120 19.11 7.41 -17.59
CA GLY A 120 18.17 6.63 -18.37
C GLY A 120 16.78 6.60 -17.75
N GLU A 121 15.84 6.19 -18.59
CA GLU A 121 14.44 5.96 -18.21
C GLU A 121 13.95 4.66 -18.86
N GLU A 122 13.18 3.88 -18.13
CA GLU A 122 12.54 2.67 -18.64
C GLU A 122 11.14 2.52 -18.04
N ILE A 123 10.28 1.78 -18.74
CA ILE A 123 8.95 1.39 -18.25
C ILE A 123 8.97 -0.11 -17.95
N LEU A 124 8.92 -0.43 -16.67
CA LEU A 124 8.71 -1.78 -16.21
C LEU A 124 7.21 -2.12 -16.31
N THR A 125 6.88 -3.16 -17.05
CA THR A 125 5.49 -3.62 -17.23
C THR A 125 5.38 -5.06 -16.77
N MET A 126 4.33 -5.37 -15.99
CA MET A 126 4.08 -6.73 -15.50
C MET A 126 2.57 -6.98 -15.31
N PRO A 127 2.13 -8.25 -15.30
CA PRO A 127 0.77 -8.58 -14.88
C PRO A 127 0.54 -8.19 -13.42
N GLY A 128 -0.63 -7.62 -13.10
CA GLY A 128 -0.97 -7.27 -11.71
C GLY A 128 -0.97 -8.49 -10.79
N ALA A 129 -1.42 -9.64 -11.28
CA ALA A 129 -1.39 -10.90 -10.54
C ALA A 129 0.01 -11.31 -10.07
N ALA A 130 1.09 -10.92 -10.79
CA ALA A 130 2.46 -11.19 -10.38
C ALA A 130 2.88 -10.44 -9.11
N CYS A 131 2.11 -9.43 -8.69
CA CYS A 131 2.33 -8.68 -7.45
C CYS A 131 1.74 -9.34 -6.20
N ARG A 132 1.15 -10.53 -6.33
CA ARG A 132 0.50 -11.26 -5.25
C ARG A 132 0.79 -12.74 -5.33
N LYS A 133 0.91 -13.40 -4.16
CA LYS A 133 1.03 -14.85 -4.08
C LYS A 133 -0.35 -15.49 -3.98
N ASP A 134 -0.64 -16.43 -4.88
CA ASP A 134 -1.89 -17.17 -4.88
C ASP A 134 -2.06 -18.08 -3.66
N GLY A 135 -3.29 -18.35 -3.31
CA GLY A 135 -3.66 -19.43 -2.38
C GLY A 135 -3.62 -19.09 -0.89
N LEU A 136 -3.23 -17.88 -0.48
CA LEU A 136 -3.15 -17.53 0.94
C LEU A 136 -4.33 -16.73 1.49
N GLY A 137 -5.36 -16.45 0.68
CA GLY A 137 -6.58 -15.77 1.12
C GLY A 137 -6.38 -14.37 1.75
N LYS A 138 -5.13 -13.97 1.98
CA LYS A 138 -4.69 -12.71 2.56
C LYS A 138 -3.87 -11.96 1.51
N ASP A 139 -3.82 -10.63 1.62
CA ASP A 139 -2.92 -9.80 0.84
C ASP A 139 -1.46 -10.09 1.20
N VAL A 140 -0.93 -11.14 0.61
CA VAL A 140 0.47 -11.52 0.74
C VAL A 140 1.12 -11.26 -0.61
N THR A 141 1.97 -10.25 -0.66
CA THR A 141 2.74 -9.94 -1.84
C THR A 141 3.88 -10.94 -1.97
N ASP A 142 4.18 -11.38 -3.17
CA ASP A 142 5.34 -12.23 -3.42
C ASP A 142 6.62 -11.50 -2.99
N LYS A 143 7.48 -12.17 -2.23
CA LYS A 143 8.73 -11.61 -1.72
C LYS A 143 9.63 -11.07 -2.83
N PHE A 144 9.57 -11.63 -4.01
CA PHE A 144 10.40 -11.23 -5.15
C PHE A 144 9.73 -10.22 -6.08
N LEU A 145 8.46 -9.91 -5.89
CA LEU A 145 7.69 -8.84 -6.54
C LEU A 145 8.11 -8.51 -7.97
N GLY A 146 8.28 -9.50 -8.81
CA GLY A 146 8.43 -9.30 -10.25
C GLY A 146 9.42 -8.21 -10.69
N GLY A 147 10.40 -7.85 -9.87
CA GLY A 147 11.40 -6.86 -10.22
C GLY A 147 11.09 -5.41 -9.82
N VAL A 148 10.00 -5.15 -9.06
CA VAL A 148 9.75 -3.78 -8.54
C VAL A 148 10.82 -3.38 -7.54
N PRO A 149 11.64 -2.36 -7.81
CA PRO A 149 12.76 -1.99 -6.95
C PRO A 149 12.31 -1.47 -5.58
N GLY A 150 13.05 -1.83 -4.54
CA GLY A 150 12.89 -1.32 -3.16
C GLY A 150 11.75 -1.92 -2.36
N VAL A 151 10.67 -2.38 -3.01
CA VAL A 151 9.48 -2.90 -2.30
C VAL A 151 9.65 -4.37 -1.99
N GLN A 152 9.50 -4.73 -0.71
CA GLN A 152 9.64 -6.09 -0.19
C GLN A 152 11.01 -6.76 -0.51
N LYS A 153 12.02 -5.95 -0.69
CA LYS A 153 13.40 -6.39 -0.94
C LYS A 153 14.26 -6.41 0.34
N GLU A 154 13.69 -5.99 1.46
CA GLU A 154 14.39 -5.96 2.76
C GLU A 154 15.69 -5.14 2.73
N GLY A 155 15.78 -4.14 1.83
CA GLY A 155 16.97 -3.30 1.66
C GLY A 155 18.09 -3.94 0.85
N THR A 156 17.89 -5.11 0.22
CA THR A 156 18.95 -5.83 -0.52
C THR A 156 19.29 -5.21 -1.87
N ASP A 157 18.40 -4.39 -2.43
CA ASP A 157 18.56 -3.74 -3.73
C ASP A 157 18.73 -2.21 -3.65
N GLY A 158 18.85 -1.66 -2.43
CA GLY A 158 19.12 -0.26 -2.21
C GLY A 158 18.46 0.32 -0.96
N LEU A 159 18.63 1.63 -0.77
CA LEU A 159 18.14 2.36 0.39
C LEU A 159 17.02 3.32 -0.01
N ILE A 160 15.83 3.15 0.54
CA ILE A 160 14.71 4.08 0.36
C ILE A 160 15.02 5.41 1.05
N VAL A 161 14.79 6.52 0.35
CA VAL A 161 15.07 7.88 0.84
C VAL A 161 13.79 8.68 1.05
N ALA A 162 12.87 8.58 0.11
CA ALA A 162 11.60 9.31 0.16
C ALA A 162 10.50 8.54 -0.58
N ALA A 163 9.25 8.84 -0.25
CA ALA A 163 8.10 8.26 -0.92
C ALA A 163 6.95 9.28 -1.04
N ARG A 164 6.06 9.02 -2.02
CA ARG A 164 4.76 9.67 -2.16
C ARG A 164 3.68 8.59 -2.12
N TRP A 165 2.68 8.83 -1.30
CA TRP A 165 1.60 7.91 -1.02
C TRP A 165 0.28 8.50 -1.48
N VAL A 166 -0.61 7.67 -1.99
CA VAL A 166 -2.01 8.07 -2.16
C VAL A 166 -2.70 8.10 -0.79
N LEU A 167 -3.63 9.01 -0.63
CA LEU A 167 -4.46 9.14 0.57
C LEU A 167 -5.91 8.88 0.22
N HIS A 168 -6.55 8.02 1.00
CA HIS A 168 -7.95 7.66 0.80
C HIS A 168 -8.89 8.68 1.47
N LYS A 169 -10.13 8.70 1.03
CA LYS A 169 -11.16 9.54 1.64
C LYS A 169 -11.48 8.99 3.03
N MET A 170 -11.54 9.89 4.02
CA MET A 170 -12.01 9.52 5.36
C MET A 170 -13.47 9.09 5.30
N PRO A 171 -13.83 7.90 5.83
CA PRO A 171 -15.23 7.54 5.97
C PRO A 171 -15.95 8.55 6.86
N PRO A 172 -17.19 8.95 6.53
CA PRO A 172 -17.91 9.95 7.31
C PRO A 172 -18.28 9.46 8.72
N VAL A 173 -18.45 8.15 8.86
CA VAL A 173 -18.77 7.50 10.14
C VAL A 173 -18.03 6.17 10.22
N THR A 174 -17.48 5.89 11.38
CA THR A 174 -16.89 4.56 11.71
C THR A 174 -17.55 4.00 12.96
N ARG A 175 -17.73 2.68 13.00
CA ARG A 175 -18.19 1.95 14.18
C ARG A 175 -17.34 0.70 14.31
N THR A 176 -16.98 0.37 15.52
CA THR A 176 -16.31 -0.89 15.83
C THR A 176 -17.32 -1.82 16.48
N VAL A 177 -17.40 -3.04 15.97
CA VAL A 177 -18.21 -4.12 16.56
C VAL A 177 -17.25 -5.24 16.94
N CYS A 178 -17.28 -5.64 18.20
CA CYS A 178 -16.57 -6.81 18.69
C CYS A 178 -17.57 -7.97 18.76
N LEU A 179 -17.23 -9.07 18.08
CA LEU A 179 -18.03 -10.29 18.10
C LEU A 179 -17.27 -11.35 18.87
N GLU A 180 -17.90 -11.92 19.88
CA GLU A 180 -17.35 -13.03 20.66
C GLU A 180 -18.02 -14.32 20.24
N PHE A 181 -17.22 -15.35 20.00
CA PHE A 181 -17.68 -16.69 19.68
C PHE A 181 -17.27 -17.63 20.80
N PHE A 182 -18.24 -18.29 21.38
CA PHE A 182 -18.03 -19.30 22.42
C PHE A 182 -17.87 -20.67 21.78
N GLY A 183 -17.07 -21.54 22.41
CA GLY A 183 -16.80 -22.87 21.90
C GLY A 183 -15.44 -22.98 21.19
N GLN A 184 -15.34 -23.91 20.25
CA GLN A 184 -14.09 -24.13 19.51
C GLN A 184 -14.03 -23.23 18.28
N VAL A 185 -12.81 -22.83 17.91
CA VAL A 185 -12.56 -21.95 16.74
C VAL A 185 -13.22 -22.48 15.46
N ARG A 186 -13.22 -23.79 15.22
CA ARG A 186 -13.86 -24.42 14.05
C ARG A 186 -15.36 -24.15 13.95
N GLU A 187 -16.03 -23.93 15.09
CA GLU A 187 -17.48 -23.66 15.14
C GLU A 187 -17.80 -22.21 14.77
N ALA A 188 -16.84 -21.29 15.00
CA ALA A 188 -16.96 -19.89 14.62
C ALA A 188 -16.69 -19.64 13.12
N VAL A 189 -15.92 -20.51 12.46
CA VAL A 189 -15.49 -20.31 11.06
C VAL A 189 -16.65 -20.05 10.09
N PRO A 190 -17.77 -20.81 10.10
CA PRO A 190 -18.88 -20.54 9.18
C PRO A 190 -19.46 -19.13 9.34
N ALA A 191 -19.67 -18.69 10.58
CA ALA A 191 -20.20 -17.36 10.88
C ALA A 191 -19.21 -16.26 10.46
N ILE A 192 -17.90 -16.45 10.68
CA ILE A 192 -16.86 -15.51 10.26
C ILE A 192 -16.84 -15.39 8.74
N VAL A 193 -16.95 -16.51 8.02
CA VAL A 193 -16.99 -16.53 6.54
C VAL A 193 -18.24 -15.79 6.05
N GLU A 194 -19.41 -16.08 6.59
CA GLU A 194 -20.67 -15.43 6.21
C GLU A 194 -20.61 -13.91 6.42
N ILE A 195 -20.14 -13.46 7.59
CA ILE A 195 -19.96 -12.03 7.89
C ILE A 195 -18.98 -11.39 6.91
N THR A 196 -17.86 -12.08 6.63
CA THR A 196 -16.84 -11.57 5.71
C THR A 196 -17.40 -11.45 4.29
N ASP A 197 -18.15 -12.45 3.82
CA ASP A 197 -18.73 -12.44 2.47
C ASP A 197 -19.84 -11.38 2.34
N TYR A 198 -20.62 -11.17 3.39
CA TYR A 198 -21.64 -10.11 3.44
C TYR A 198 -21.03 -8.72 3.20
N PHE A 199 -19.84 -8.46 3.76
CA PHE A 199 -19.17 -7.15 3.67
C PHE A 199 -18.13 -7.02 2.54
N LYS A 200 -17.84 -8.08 1.80
CA LYS A 200 -16.95 -8.00 0.64
C LYS A 200 -17.52 -7.10 -0.47
N PRO A 201 -16.65 -6.54 -1.34
CA PRO A 201 -17.12 -5.87 -2.55
C PRO A 201 -18.11 -6.75 -3.34
N GLY A 202 -19.32 -6.23 -3.59
CA GLY A 202 -20.41 -6.99 -4.20
C GLY A 202 -21.28 -7.81 -3.25
N GLY A 203 -20.92 -7.94 -1.98
CA GLY A 203 -21.76 -8.53 -0.93
C GLY A 203 -22.91 -7.61 -0.50
N ALA A 204 -23.99 -8.18 0.07
CA ALA A 204 -25.20 -7.43 0.43
C ALA A 204 -24.96 -6.25 1.40
N GLY A 205 -23.92 -6.34 2.27
CA GLY A 205 -23.55 -5.29 3.21
C GLY A 205 -22.67 -4.18 2.63
N ASN A 206 -22.09 -4.39 1.46
CA ASN A 206 -21.13 -3.44 0.87
C ASN A 206 -21.77 -2.14 0.38
N ALA A 207 -23.08 -2.11 0.16
CA ALA A 207 -23.83 -0.88 -0.14
C ALA A 207 -23.67 0.20 0.96
N ALA A 208 -23.29 -0.19 2.17
CA ALA A 208 -23.04 0.70 3.31
C ALA A 208 -21.56 1.16 3.43
N GLY A 209 -20.64 0.69 2.59
CA GLY A 209 -19.22 1.06 2.64
C GLY A 209 -18.51 0.59 3.91
N VAL A 210 -18.81 -0.61 4.38
CA VAL A 210 -18.26 -1.16 5.63
C VAL A 210 -16.82 -1.62 5.45
N LEU A 211 -15.94 -1.12 6.30
CA LEU A 211 -14.56 -1.56 6.42
C LEU A 211 -14.48 -2.68 7.47
N LEU A 212 -14.10 -3.89 7.04
CA LEU A 212 -13.75 -4.95 7.98
C LEU A 212 -12.26 -4.85 8.34
N ALA A 213 -11.98 -4.49 9.57
CA ALA A 213 -10.67 -4.71 10.17
C ALA A 213 -10.68 -6.12 10.81
N GLY A 214 -9.66 -6.91 10.57
CA GLY A 214 -9.48 -8.21 11.22
C GLY A 214 -9.44 -8.07 12.75
N PRO A 215 -9.64 -9.18 13.52
CA PRO A 215 -9.63 -9.15 14.97
C PRO A 215 -8.27 -8.64 15.46
N GLU A 216 -8.26 -7.60 16.28
CA GLU A 216 -7.10 -7.27 17.08
C GLU A 216 -6.88 -8.45 18.04
N ARG A 217 -5.69 -8.99 18.06
CA ARG A 217 -5.32 -9.91 19.15
C ARG A 217 -5.20 -9.04 20.41
N LEU A 218 -6.05 -9.33 21.37
CA LEU A 218 -5.90 -8.90 22.75
C LEU A 218 -4.62 -9.46 23.34
#